data_1f03316c1607c7a35e86920ecc8350e8
#
_entry.id   1f03316c1607c7a35e86920ecc8350e8
#
_cell.length_a   1.000
_cell.length_b   1.000
_cell.length_c   1.000
_cell.angle_alpha   90.00
_cell.angle_beta   90.00
_cell.angle_gamma   90.00
#
_symmetry.space_group_name_H-M   'P 1'
#
loop_
_entity.id
_entity.type
_entity.pdbx_description
1 polymer ?
#
loop_
_entity_poly.entity_id
_entity_poly.type
_entity_poly.pdbx_seq_one_letter_code
_entity_poly.pdbx_strand_id
1 'polypeptide(L)'
;LRSGKSRKREKEDMPRDFHPQEDGKEWLQKYESMMEGKSTDFLDLDAFEYVIYHYVSSNQPEKARTACEKAMELFPYHSELLLDYAHVLVTCGDNELAMDAIRKAEPFFPYDADLIVLKCSLLNHQGKHKEVIQYLTEIEPVVEQKQRIYHALASTFGLMNNLMEAFYWFKKSLDLDPTSQECLEEFLIYLGEEDKLEEALPYFQKALDADPFDPLLWLSYSNVLNTIEELDEALTAVDYCLALDEKMHVAYFQKGNIYMNMERYEDSAQAFQDAINLNDKNPEYFVGLGAALESQEKYDLAIHHFRKALKLNPEQDDAYYGIGTCLLELEKYSESLHFFNKAIQFDPENAAYWISKAVAEYGLGNLISADEAFEKVYQLDPENPSLWLDWSHIFFEQGFTEKAVAMMNEAISIMPDEALLYYRAAAYLFSTGQFKEAVLFLENGILLDYDSHAVLYEFFEDVKTQKTIYKIIQEIRNKGKAS
;
A
#
# COMPACT_ATOMS: atom_id res chain seq x y z
N LEU A 1 -20.62 -30.27 31.28
CA LEU A 1 -19.28 -30.61 30.82
C LEU A 1 -19.33 -31.09 29.36
N ARG A 2 -19.62 -30.20 28.42
CA ARG A 2 -19.34 -30.39 26.99
C ARG A 2 -18.43 -29.26 26.57
N SER A 3 -17.22 -29.59 26.13
CA SER A 3 -16.24 -28.70 25.56
C SER A 3 -16.86 -27.87 24.45
N GLY A 4 -16.93 -26.55 24.66
CA GLY A 4 -17.28 -25.62 23.60
C GLY A 4 -16.18 -25.65 22.54
N LYS A 5 -16.43 -26.34 21.43
CA LYS A 5 -15.63 -26.18 20.24
C LYS A 5 -15.91 -24.78 19.70
N SER A 6 -14.93 -23.89 19.78
CA SER A 6 -14.91 -22.66 19.01
C SER A 6 -15.18 -23.01 17.54
N ARG A 7 -16.27 -22.49 16.99
CA ARG A 7 -16.59 -22.68 15.58
C ARG A 7 -15.68 -21.76 14.74
N LYS A 8 -14.57 -22.29 14.26
CA LYS A 8 -14.24 -22.03 12.86
C LYS A 8 -15.46 -22.53 12.07
N ARG A 9 -16.25 -21.67 11.49
CA ARG A 9 -17.26 -22.05 10.47
C ARG A 9 -16.49 -22.43 9.20
N GLU A 10 -15.72 -23.48 9.28
CA GLU A 10 -15.23 -24.23 8.13
C GLU A 10 -16.42 -24.98 7.51
N LYS A 11 -16.41 -25.07 6.18
CA LYS A 11 -17.40 -25.78 5.34
C LYS A 11 -17.72 -27.22 5.76
N GLU A 12 -17.16 -27.73 6.84
CA GLU A 12 -17.25 -29.15 7.27
C GLU A 12 -18.38 -29.48 8.25
N ASP A 13 -19.04 -28.52 8.88
CA ASP A 13 -20.11 -28.77 9.87
C ASP A 13 -21.56 -28.55 9.35
N MET A 14 -21.72 -28.46 8.02
CA MET A 14 -23.06 -28.50 7.41
C MET A 14 -23.59 -29.94 7.29
N PRO A 15 -24.89 -30.20 7.49
CA PRO A 15 -25.47 -31.51 7.25
C PRO A 15 -25.15 -32.02 5.86
N ARG A 16 -24.86 -33.34 5.69
CA ARG A 16 -24.37 -33.97 4.45
C ARG A 16 -25.30 -33.85 3.22
N ASP A 17 -26.50 -33.28 3.37
CA ASP A 17 -27.50 -33.07 2.30
C ASP A 17 -27.74 -31.58 1.99
N PHE A 18 -26.86 -30.67 2.44
CA PHE A 18 -27.01 -29.23 2.25
C PHE A 18 -26.39 -28.78 0.91
N HIS A 19 -27.21 -28.27 -0.01
CA HIS A 19 -26.80 -27.61 -1.26
C HIS A 19 -26.89 -26.07 -1.06
N PRO A 20 -25.79 -25.40 -0.64
CA PRO A 20 -25.82 -23.99 -0.20
C PRO A 20 -26.33 -22.98 -1.23
N GLN A 21 -26.31 -23.34 -2.51
CA GLN A 21 -26.69 -22.42 -3.60
C GLN A 21 -28.18 -22.47 -3.97
N GLU A 22 -28.86 -23.59 -3.77
CA GLU A 22 -30.29 -23.73 -4.12
C GLU A 22 -31.18 -23.40 -2.90
N ASP A 23 -30.86 -23.94 -1.75
CA ASP A 23 -31.62 -23.71 -0.50
C ASP A 23 -31.51 -22.26 -0.03
N GLY A 24 -30.34 -21.64 -0.14
CA GLY A 24 -30.10 -20.27 0.29
C GLY A 24 -30.90 -19.21 -0.48
N LYS A 25 -31.10 -19.40 -1.76
CA LYS A 25 -31.95 -18.51 -2.57
C LYS A 25 -33.43 -18.64 -2.18
N GLU A 26 -33.86 -19.86 -1.87
CA GLU A 26 -35.23 -20.13 -1.40
C GLU A 26 -35.48 -19.49 -0.03
N TRP A 27 -34.53 -19.58 0.89
CA TRP A 27 -34.63 -18.94 2.22
C TRP A 27 -34.66 -17.42 2.11
N LEU A 28 -33.85 -16.84 1.27
CA LEU A 28 -33.86 -15.38 1.05
C LEU A 28 -35.21 -14.92 0.47
N GLN A 29 -35.76 -15.61 -0.53
CA GLN A 29 -37.07 -15.30 -1.10
C GLN A 29 -38.21 -15.47 -0.08
N LYS A 30 -38.17 -16.53 0.75
CA LYS A 30 -39.12 -16.73 1.82
C LYS A 30 -39.08 -15.61 2.87
N TYR A 31 -37.83 -15.21 3.25
CA TYR A 31 -37.62 -14.10 4.19
C TYR A 31 -38.15 -12.79 3.61
N GLU A 32 -37.83 -12.44 2.38
CA GLU A 32 -38.31 -11.22 1.74
C GLU A 32 -39.85 -11.24 1.61
N SER A 33 -40.46 -12.37 1.23
CA SER A 33 -41.91 -12.51 1.16
C SER A 33 -42.60 -12.40 2.54
N MET A 34 -41.96 -12.89 3.58
CA MET A 34 -42.40 -12.72 4.96
C MET A 34 -42.35 -11.25 5.39
N MET A 35 -41.28 -10.54 5.08
CA MET A 35 -41.12 -9.12 5.41
C MET A 35 -42.10 -8.23 4.65
N GLU A 36 -42.49 -8.60 3.43
CA GLU A 36 -43.52 -7.93 2.64
C GLU A 36 -44.96 -8.29 3.06
N GLY A 37 -45.13 -9.21 4.03
CA GLY A 37 -46.46 -9.67 4.50
C GLY A 37 -47.20 -10.56 3.47
N LYS A 38 -46.48 -11.11 2.49
CA LYS A 38 -47.04 -11.96 1.42
C LYS A 38 -47.05 -13.43 1.76
N SER A 39 -46.23 -13.85 2.73
CA SER A 39 -46.14 -15.23 3.20
C SER A 39 -46.16 -15.29 4.73
N THR A 40 -46.73 -16.38 5.27
CA THR A 40 -46.68 -16.75 6.68
C THR A 40 -45.79 -17.96 6.90
N ASP A 41 -44.93 -18.28 5.95
CA ASP A 41 -44.02 -19.43 6.04
C ASP A 41 -43.06 -19.26 7.22
N PHE A 42 -42.92 -20.33 7.98
CA PHE A 42 -41.97 -20.36 9.09
C PHE A 42 -40.54 -20.53 8.53
N LEU A 43 -39.66 -19.65 8.97
CA LEU A 43 -38.21 -19.78 8.77
C LEU A 43 -37.60 -20.29 10.08
N ASP A 44 -36.79 -21.33 9.97
CA ASP A 44 -35.98 -21.82 11.07
C ASP A 44 -34.76 -20.93 11.35
N LEU A 45 -34.01 -21.27 12.37
CA LEU A 45 -32.87 -20.50 12.80
C LEU A 45 -31.77 -20.49 11.71
N ASP A 46 -31.48 -21.65 11.10
CA ASP A 46 -30.46 -21.81 10.09
C ASP A 46 -30.74 -20.92 8.86
N ALA A 47 -32.00 -20.78 8.48
CA ALA A 47 -32.44 -19.89 7.41
C ALA A 47 -32.21 -18.40 7.77
N PHE A 48 -32.47 -18.00 9.04
CA PHE A 48 -32.17 -16.64 9.47
C PHE A 48 -30.66 -16.36 9.52
N GLU A 49 -29.85 -17.28 10.02
CA GLU A 49 -28.37 -17.15 10.02
C GLU A 49 -27.85 -16.98 8.60
N TYR A 50 -28.36 -17.78 7.65
CA TYR A 50 -28.01 -17.62 6.23
C TYR A 50 -28.39 -16.24 5.68
N VAL A 51 -29.62 -15.77 5.96
CA VAL A 51 -30.10 -14.45 5.49
C VAL A 51 -29.25 -13.32 6.06
N ILE A 52 -28.92 -13.39 7.35
CA ILE A 52 -28.06 -12.41 8.03
C ILE A 52 -26.67 -12.39 7.35
N TYR A 53 -26.05 -13.57 7.21
CA TYR A 53 -24.76 -13.70 6.54
C TYR A 53 -24.79 -13.19 5.09
N HIS A 54 -25.84 -13.51 4.33
CA HIS A 54 -26.01 -13.03 2.95
C HIS A 54 -26.08 -11.51 2.88
N TYR A 55 -26.82 -10.84 3.76
CA TYR A 55 -26.89 -9.38 3.75
C TYR A 55 -25.58 -8.72 4.22
N VAL A 56 -24.89 -9.31 5.19
CA VAL A 56 -23.55 -8.82 5.60
C VAL A 56 -22.56 -8.94 4.45
N SER A 57 -22.46 -10.11 3.81
CA SER A 57 -21.54 -10.36 2.69
C SER A 57 -21.87 -9.55 1.43
N SER A 58 -23.13 -9.14 1.28
CA SER A 58 -23.60 -8.27 0.18
C SER A 58 -23.51 -6.78 0.49
N ASN A 59 -22.84 -6.40 1.58
CA ASN A 59 -22.70 -5.02 2.05
C ASN A 59 -24.06 -4.29 2.26
N GLN A 60 -25.03 -4.98 2.84
CA GLN A 60 -26.38 -4.46 3.15
C GLN A 60 -26.65 -4.54 4.67
N PRO A 61 -25.90 -3.81 5.52
CA PRO A 61 -25.92 -3.98 6.98
C PRO A 61 -27.29 -3.68 7.61
N GLU A 62 -28.04 -2.71 7.09
CA GLU A 62 -29.37 -2.38 7.60
C GLU A 62 -30.39 -3.52 7.40
N LYS A 63 -30.30 -4.25 6.29
CA LYS A 63 -31.13 -5.44 6.09
C LYS A 63 -30.69 -6.60 6.98
N ALA A 64 -29.40 -6.77 7.19
CA ALA A 64 -28.86 -7.74 8.14
C ALA A 64 -29.36 -7.45 9.57
N ARG A 65 -29.34 -6.18 9.98
CA ARG A 65 -29.90 -5.72 11.26
C ARG A 65 -31.39 -6.11 11.42
N THR A 66 -32.19 -5.77 10.41
CA THR A 66 -33.62 -6.10 10.42
C THR A 66 -33.85 -7.61 10.51
N ALA A 67 -33.01 -8.42 9.85
CA ALA A 67 -33.07 -9.87 9.91
C ALA A 67 -32.70 -10.40 11.31
N CYS A 68 -31.64 -9.85 11.94
CA CYS A 68 -31.28 -10.20 13.32
C CYS A 68 -32.40 -9.86 14.31
N GLU A 69 -32.99 -8.65 14.22
CA GLU A 69 -34.08 -8.21 15.08
C GLU A 69 -35.29 -9.15 14.94
N LYS A 70 -35.63 -9.54 13.71
CA LYS A 70 -36.70 -10.47 13.44
C LYS A 70 -36.44 -11.89 13.96
N ALA A 71 -35.20 -12.36 13.79
CA ALA A 71 -34.76 -13.64 14.33
C ALA A 71 -34.86 -13.66 15.87
N MET A 72 -34.42 -12.61 16.55
CA MET A 72 -34.51 -12.49 18.02
C MET A 72 -35.95 -12.42 18.54
N GLU A 73 -36.88 -11.81 17.77
CA GLU A 73 -38.32 -11.86 18.13
C GLU A 73 -38.88 -13.28 18.12
N LEU A 74 -38.44 -14.11 17.13
CA LEU A 74 -38.95 -15.47 16.97
C LEU A 74 -38.21 -16.48 17.84
N PHE A 75 -36.93 -16.24 18.10
CA PHE A 75 -36.04 -17.11 18.88
C PHE A 75 -35.42 -16.39 20.09
N PRO A 76 -36.21 -15.88 21.04
CA PRO A 76 -35.74 -14.99 22.10
C PRO A 76 -34.77 -15.63 23.11
N TYR A 77 -34.63 -16.95 23.08
CA TYR A 77 -33.74 -17.70 23.97
C TYR A 77 -32.45 -18.17 23.30
N HIS A 78 -32.24 -17.78 22.04
CA HIS A 78 -31.04 -18.17 21.31
C HIS A 78 -29.95 -17.11 21.47
N SER A 79 -29.00 -17.44 22.35
CA SER A 79 -27.96 -16.48 22.73
C SER A 79 -26.93 -16.19 21.62
N GLU A 80 -26.76 -17.11 20.65
CA GLU A 80 -25.84 -16.92 19.50
C GLU A 80 -26.28 -15.76 18.60
N LEU A 81 -27.59 -15.54 18.44
CA LEU A 81 -28.13 -14.38 17.73
C LEU A 81 -27.67 -13.02 18.31
N LEU A 82 -27.35 -12.98 19.62
CA LEU A 82 -26.81 -11.76 20.23
C LEU A 82 -25.41 -11.43 19.73
N LEU A 83 -24.62 -12.45 19.40
CA LEU A 83 -23.27 -12.27 18.80
C LEU A 83 -23.41 -11.73 17.37
N ASP A 84 -24.23 -12.41 16.55
CA ASP A 84 -24.48 -11.96 15.16
C ASP A 84 -25.04 -10.52 15.15
N TYR A 85 -25.97 -10.20 16.07
CA TYR A 85 -26.55 -8.87 16.19
C TYR A 85 -25.50 -7.83 16.59
N ALA A 86 -24.60 -8.14 17.53
CA ALA A 86 -23.53 -7.25 17.93
C ALA A 86 -22.57 -6.94 16.77
N HIS A 87 -22.19 -7.95 16.00
CA HIS A 87 -21.39 -7.78 14.79
C HIS A 87 -22.07 -6.90 13.73
N VAL A 88 -23.37 -7.16 13.46
CA VAL A 88 -24.14 -6.38 12.50
C VAL A 88 -24.28 -4.92 12.96
N LEU A 89 -24.48 -4.66 14.25
CA LEU A 89 -24.58 -3.30 14.78
C LEU A 89 -23.27 -2.53 14.63
N VAL A 90 -22.11 -3.20 14.79
CA VAL A 90 -20.80 -2.59 14.53
C VAL A 90 -20.67 -2.19 13.05
N THR A 91 -21.09 -3.07 12.12
CA THR A 91 -21.06 -2.76 10.69
C THR A 91 -22.04 -1.63 10.29
N CYS A 92 -23.14 -1.44 11.05
CA CYS A 92 -24.03 -0.31 10.90
C CYS A 92 -23.49 1.00 11.52
N GLY A 93 -22.41 0.93 12.32
CA GLY A 93 -21.89 2.07 13.08
C GLY A 93 -22.63 2.38 14.39
N ASP A 94 -23.56 1.51 14.81
CA ASP A 94 -24.38 1.68 16.02
C ASP A 94 -23.66 1.17 17.28
N ASN A 95 -22.51 1.78 17.60
CA ASN A 95 -21.57 1.33 18.63
C ASN A 95 -22.19 1.22 20.03
N GLU A 96 -23.16 2.08 20.39
CA GLU A 96 -23.83 2.01 21.70
C GLU A 96 -24.72 0.77 21.80
N LEU A 97 -25.52 0.49 20.75
CA LEU A 97 -26.40 -0.68 20.72
C LEU A 97 -25.56 -1.98 20.62
N ALA A 98 -24.45 -1.96 19.88
CA ALA A 98 -23.51 -3.07 19.80
C ALA A 98 -22.95 -3.40 21.19
N MET A 99 -22.52 -2.39 21.96
CA MET A 99 -22.04 -2.59 23.32
C MET A 99 -23.11 -3.15 24.26
N ASP A 100 -24.36 -2.73 24.08
CA ASP A 100 -25.50 -3.31 24.87
C ASP A 100 -25.80 -4.77 24.49
N ALA A 101 -25.67 -5.12 23.20
CA ALA A 101 -25.80 -6.50 22.74
C ALA A 101 -24.67 -7.38 23.30
N ILE A 102 -23.42 -6.89 23.30
CA ILE A 102 -22.27 -7.54 23.90
C ILE A 102 -22.49 -7.80 25.39
N ARG A 103 -22.94 -6.80 26.18
CA ARG A 103 -23.24 -6.96 27.62
C ARG A 103 -24.27 -8.03 27.88
N LYS A 104 -25.26 -8.20 26.99
CA LYS A 104 -26.28 -9.24 27.10
C LYS A 104 -25.73 -10.62 26.72
N ALA A 105 -24.78 -10.69 25.81
CA ALA A 105 -24.13 -11.93 25.37
C ALA A 105 -23.08 -12.45 26.37
N GLU A 106 -22.33 -11.55 27.02
CA GLU A 106 -21.21 -11.90 27.93
C GLU A 106 -21.55 -12.99 28.99
N PRO A 107 -22.73 -13.01 29.66
CA PRO A 107 -23.06 -14.05 30.63
C PRO A 107 -23.13 -15.45 30.01
N PHE A 108 -23.42 -15.57 28.72
CA PHE A 108 -23.51 -16.82 27.99
C PHE A 108 -22.20 -17.25 27.38
N PHE A 109 -21.38 -16.29 27.00
CA PHE A 109 -20.10 -16.48 26.28
C PHE A 109 -18.96 -15.70 26.94
N PRO A 110 -18.63 -15.95 28.23
CA PRO A 110 -17.71 -15.10 28.99
C PRO A 110 -16.25 -15.14 28.51
N TYR A 111 -15.89 -16.18 27.74
CA TYR A 111 -14.53 -16.40 27.24
C TYR A 111 -14.50 -16.63 25.72
N ASP A 112 -15.55 -16.25 25.04
CA ASP A 112 -15.60 -16.32 23.57
C ASP A 112 -14.70 -15.23 22.98
N ALA A 113 -13.74 -15.65 22.14
CA ALA A 113 -12.73 -14.72 21.61
C ALA A 113 -13.32 -13.71 20.62
N ASP A 114 -14.37 -14.08 19.85
CA ASP A 114 -15.03 -13.16 18.92
C ASP A 114 -15.71 -12.02 19.67
N LEU A 115 -16.43 -12.36 20.73
CA LEU A 115 -17.08 -11.37 21.59
C LEU A 115 -16.08 -10.45 22.29
N ILE A 116 -14.99 -11.01 22.79
CA ILE A 116 -13.92 -10.27 23.46
C ILE A 116 -13.27 -9.28 22.48
N VAL A 117 -12.87 -9.73 21.29
CA VAL A 117 -12.24 -8.89 20.27
C VAL A 117 -13.20 -7.77 19.82
N LEU A 118 -14.48 -8.09 19.59
CA LEU A 118 -15.50 -7.10 19.23
C LEU A 118 -15.66 -6.02 20.30
N LYS A 119 -15.72 -6.42 21.58
CA LYS A 119 -15.77 -5.49 22.71
C LYS A 119 -14.55 -4.59 22.76
N CYS A 120 -13.35 -5.17 22.59
CA CYS A 120 -12.09 -4.44 22.60
C CYS A 120 -12.01 -3.44 21.43
N SER A 121 -12.45 -3.83 20.24
CA SER A 121 -12.53 -2.93 19.08
C SER A 121 -13.39 -1.71 19.37
N LEU A 122 -14.60 -1.90 19.92
CA LEU A 122 -15.49 -0.80 20.28
C LEU A 122 -14.91 0.11 21.37
N LEU A 123 -14.24 -0.45 22.38
CA LEU A 123 -13.55 0.34 23.42
C LEU A 123 -12.37 1.12 22.86
N ASN A 124 -11.61 0.53 21.93
CA ASN A 124 -10.53 1.19 21.21
C ASN A 124 -11.04 2.39 20.38
N HIS A 125 -12.15 2.23 19.65
CA HIS A 125 -12.81 3.34 18.96
C HIS A 125 -13.27 4.47 19.89
N GLN A 126 -13.58 4.16 21.16
CA GLN A 126 -13.90 5.15 22.18
C GLN A 126 -12.67 5.77 22.85
N GLY A 127 -11.44 5.40 22.42
CA GLY A 127 -10.20 5.85 23.03
C GLY A 127 -9.89 5.25 24.41
N LYS A 128 -10.60 4.18 24.81
CA LYS A 128 -10.45 3.54 26.12
C LYS A 128 -9.39 2.44 26.14
N HIS A 129 -8.25 2.68 25.50
CA HIS A 129 -7.20 1.70 25.31
C HIS A 129 -6.69 1.07 26.62
N LYS A 130 -6.56 1.86 27.70
CA LYS A 130 -6.11 1.34 29.01
C LYS A 130 -7.10 0.33 29.62
N GLU A 131 -8.41 0.56 29.42
CA GLU A 131 -9.45 -0.36 29.87
C GLU A 131 -9.36 -1.69 29.09
N VAL A 132 -9.09 -1.61 27.78
CA VAL A 132 -8.88 -2.79 26.92
C VAL A 132 -7.66 -3.60 27.42
N ILE A 133 -6.52 -2.96 27.62
CA ILE A 133 -5.30 -3.66 28.08
C ILE A 133 -5.54 -4.35 29.43
N GLN A 134 -6.15 -3.64 30.39
CA GLN A 134 -6.47 -4.23 31.69
C GLN A 134 -7.40 -5.44 31.52
N TYR A 135 -8.48 -5.29 30.78
CA TYR A 135 -9.45 -6.37 30.54
C TYR A 135 -8.80 -7.59 29.88
N LEU A 136 -8.04 -7.40 28.79
CA LEU A 136 -7.38 -8.49 28.09
C LEU A 136 -6.32 -9.20 28.96
N THR A 137 -5.60 -8.44 29.78
CA THR A 137 -4.59 -9.02 30.72
C THR A 137 -5.26 -9.85 31.81
N GLU A 138 -6.43 -9.44 32.30
CA GLU A 138 -7.18 -10.17 33.32
C GLU A 138 -7.76 -11.50 32.78
N ILE A 139 -8.21 -11.53 31.53
CA ILE A 139 -8.85 -12.72 30.95
C ILE A 139 -7.87 -13.66 30.23
N GLU A 140 -6.66 -13.20 29.85
CA GLU A 140 -5.66 -13.98 29.12
C GLU A 140 -5.43 -15.38 29.73
N PRO A 141 -5.31 -15.56 31.08
CA PRO A 141 -5.05 -16.88 31.66
C PRO A 141 -6.15 -17.93 31.42
N VAL A 142 -7.38 -17.51 31.15
CA VAL A 142 -8.57 -18.38 31.08
C VAL A 142 -9.10 -18.58 29.66
N VAL A 143 -8.71 -17.74 28.71
CA VAL A 143 -9.14 -17.85 27.30
C VAL A 143 -8.29 -18.92 26.59
N GLU A 144 -8.97 -19.81 25.84
CA GLU A 144 -8.28 -20.85 25.05
C GLU A 144 -7.58 -20.30 23.81
N GLN A 145 -8.21 -19.38 23.11
CA GLN A 145 -7.71 -18.79 21.85
C GLN A 145 -6.78 -17.59 22.13
N LYS A 146 -5.64 -17.86 22.76
CA LYS A 146 -4.69 -16.82 23.19
C LYS A 146 -4.14 -15.96 22.06
N GLN A 147 -3.96 -16.54 20.86
CA GLN A 147 -3.45 -15.79 19.73
C GLN A 147 -4.32 -14.58 19.40
N ARG A 148 -5.66 -14.69 19.53
CA ARG A 148 -6.59 -13.57 19.28
C ARG A 148 -6.51 -12.48 20.36
N ILE A 149 -6.29 -12.90 21.62
CA ILE A 149 -6.04 -11.96 22.71
C ILE A 149 -4.74 -11.21 22.52
N TYR A 150 -3.70 -11.89 22.09
CA TYR A 150 -2.40 -11.27 21.79
C TYR A 150 -2.47 -10.33 20.61
N HIS A 151 -3.19 -10.69 19.55
CA HIS A 151 -3.47 -9.80 18.43
C HIS A 151 -4.23 -8.54 18.89
N ALA A 152 -5.31 -8.67 19.66
CA ALA A 152 -6.06 -7.54 20.19
C ALA A 152 -5.22 -6.62 21.11
N LEU A 153 -4.29 -7.20 21.92
CA LEU A 153 -3.32 -6.42 22.68
C LEU A 153 -2.36 -5.65 21.76
N ALA A 154 -1.82 -6.34 20.73
CA ALA A 154 -0.93 -5.72 19.76
C ALA A 154 -1.57 -4.51 19.07
N SER A 155 -2.79 -4.70 18.52
CA SER A 155 -3.58 -3.63 17.89
C SER A 155 -3.82 -2.47 18.87
N THR A 156 -4.16 -2.78 20.12
CA THR A 156 -4.41 -1.73 21.13
C THR A 156 -3.16 -0.92 21.44
N PHE A 157 -1.99 -1.57 21.57
CA PHE A 157 -0.72 -0.88 21.76
C PHE A 157 -0.30 -0.10 20.53
N GLY A 158 -0.56 -0.60 19.32
CA GLY A 158 -0.34 0.11 18.06
C GLY A 158 -1.15 1.41 18.01
N LEU A 159 -2.44 1.37 18.29
CA LEU A 159 -3.30 2.56 18.37
C LEU A 159 -2.85 3.60 19.40
N MET A 160 -2.09 3.19 20.42
CA MET A 160 -1.46 4.08 21.39
C MET A 160 -0.09 4.59 20.94
N ASN A 161 0.37 4.24 19.76
CA ASN A 161 1.73 4.50 19.26
C ASN A 161 2.83 3.93 20.18
N ASN A 162 2.54 2.83 20.89
CA ASN A 162 3.53 2.08 21.68
C ASN A 162 4.02 0.87 20.89
N LEU A 163 4.83 1.15 19.87
CA LEU A 163 5.24 0.15 18.88
C LEU A 163 6.08 -0.98 19.48
N MET A 164 6.86 -0.73 20.55
CA MET A 164 7.65 -1.76 21.22
C MET A 164 6.75 -2.87 21.79
N GLU A 165 5.69 -2.50 22.52
CA GLU A 165 4.72 -3.44 23.07
C GLU A 165 3.86 -4.06 21.96
N ALA A 166 3.46 -3.29 20.96
CA ALA A 166 2.71 -3.79 19.80
C ALA A 166 3.48 -4.92 19.11
N PHE A 167 4.75 -4.71 18.77
CA PHE A 167 5.61 -5.73 18.13
C PHE A 167 5.79 -6.98 19.00
N TYR A 168 5.95 -6.81 20.32
CA TYR A 168 6.03 -7.94 21.23
C TYR A 168 4.78 -8.83 21.18
N TRP A 169 3.59 -8.22 21.17
CA TRP A 169 2.33 -8.94 21.14
C TRP A 169 1.98 -9.50 19.78
N PHE A 170 2.28 -8.79 18.65
CA PHE A 170 2.18 -9.35 17.30
C PHE A 170 3.02 -10.62 17.16
N LYS A 171 4.30 -10.57 17.56
CA LYS A 171 5.21 -11.71 17.50
C LYS A 171 4.68 -12.89 18.33
N LYS A 172 4.14 -12.65 19.50
CA LYS A 172 3.50 -13.70 20.33
C LYS A 172 2.24 -14.29 19.69
N SER A 173 1.43 -13.48 19.05
CA SER A 173 0.25 -13.95 18.33
C SER A 173 0.64 -14.86 17.17
N LEU A 174 1.58 -14.41 16.34
CA LEU A 174 2.10 -15.15 15.19
C LEU A 174 2.90 -16.39 15.55
N ASP A 175 3.52 -16.44 16.72
CA ASP A 175 4.16 -17.67 17.25
C ASP A 175 3.15 -18.76 17.58
N LEU A 176 1.88 -18.40 17.90
CA LEU A 176 0.80 -19.35 18.17
C LEU A 176 0.02 -19.73 16.90
N ASP A 177 -0.19 -18.79 16.02
CA ASP A 177 -0.86 -18.98 14.73
C ASP A 177 -0.13 -18.18 13.63
N PRO A 178 0.87 -18.78 12.98
CA PRO A 178 1.64 -18.12 11.93
C PRO A 178 0.81 -17.79 10.68
N THR A 179 -0.32 -18.50 10.47
CA THR A 179 -1.16 -18.34 9.28
C THR A 179 -2.23 -17.28 9.43
N SER A 180 -2.28 -16.58 10.55
CA SER A 180 -3.24 -15.49 10.77
C SER A 180 -2.93 -14.30 9.85
N GLN A 181 -3.58 -14.23 8.69
CA GLN A 181 -3.42 -13.16 7.71
C GLN A 181 -3.72 -11.78 8.33
N GLU A 182 -4.82 -11.66 9.06
CA GLU A 182 -5.23 -10.41 9.72
C GLU A 182 -4.11 -9.89 10.66
N CYS A 183 -3.48 -10.78 11.42
CA CYS A 183 -2.37 -10.42 12.32
C CYS A 183 -1.11 -10.04 11.54
N LEU A 184 -0.78 -10.77 10.45
CA LEU A 184 0.36 -10.46 9.59
C LEU A 184 0.17 -9.11 8.90
N GLU A 185 -0.98 -8.87 8.30
CA GLU A 185 -1.29 -7.61 7.59
C GLU A 185 -1.18 -6.40 8.52
N GLU A 186 -1.78 -6.48 9.72
CA GLU A 186 -1.70 -5.38 10.68
C GLU A 186 -0.25 -5.19 11.20
N PHE A 187 0.49 -6.27 11.43
CA PHE A 187 1.90 -6.18 11.82
C PHE A 187 2.76 -5.51 10.75
N LEU A 188 2.51 -5.82 9.46
CA LEU A 188 3.19 -5.19 8.33
C LEU A 188 2.96 -3.68 8.24
N ILE A 189 1.75 -3.19 8.56
CA ILE A 189 1.46 -1.75 8.58
C ILE A 189 2.41 -1.04 9.56
N TYR A 190 2.49 -1.53 10.80
CA TYR A 190 3.37 -0.92 11.80
C TYR A 190 4.86 -1.10 11.51
N LEU A 191 5.26 -2.23 10.90
CA LEU A 191 6.65 -2.42 10.48
C LEU A 191 7.02 -1.48 9.32
N GLY A 192 6.09 -1.22 8.39
CA GLY A 192 6.28 -0.27 7.30
C GLY A 192 6.44 1.17 7.78
N GLU A 193 5.64 1.60 8.77
CA GLU A 193 5.77 2.93 9.39
C GLU A 193 7.14 3.16 10.07
N GLU A 194 7.82 2.08 10.52
CA GLU A 194 9.11 2.11 11.19
C GLU A 194 10.29 1.74 10.25
N ASP A 195 10.03 1.51 8.98
CA ASP A 195 11.04 1.05 8.00
C ASP A 195 11.74 -0.26 8.45
N LYS A 196 10.96 -1.23 8.94
CA LYS A 196 11.42 -2.50 9.52
C LYS A 196 10.78 -3.73 8.89
N LEU A 197 10.33 -3.64 7.65
CA LEU A 197 9.62 -4.73 6.97
C LEU A 197 10.41 -6.04 6.90
N GLU A 198 11.74 -5.98 6.90
CA GLU A 198 12.60 -7.16 6.98
C GLU A 198 12.32 -8.04 8.23
N GLU A 199 11.88 -7.45 9.34
CA GLU A 199 11.52 -8.20 10.55
C GLU A 199 10.32 -9.13 10.35
N ALA A 200 9.52 -8.97 9.30
CA ALA A 200 8.40 -9.84 8.96
C ALA A 200 8.84 -11.16 8.30
N LEU A 201 9.99 -11.19 7.61
CA LEU A 201 10.41 -12.35 6.81
C LEU A 201 10.40 -13.69 7.57
N PRO A 202 10.92 -13.79 8.83
CA PRO A 202 10.87 -15.05 9.58
C PRO A 202 9.44 -15.52 9.89
N TYR A 203 8.46 -14.61 9.98
CA TYR A 203 7.06 -14.95 10.24
C TYR A 203 6.38 -15.45 8.98
N PHE A 204 6.67 -14.85 7.81
CA PHE A 204 6.23 -15.40 6.53
C PHE A 204 6.78 -16.81 6.29
N GLN A 205 8.06 -17.05 6.61
CA GLN A 205 8.63 -18.39 6.47
C GLN A 205 7.88 -19.40 7.34
N LYS A 206 7.58 -19.07 8.61
CA LYS A 206 6.79 -19.93 9.49
C LYS A 206 5.36 -20.15 8.96
N ALA A 207 4.73 -19.11 8.44
CA ALA A 207 3.38 -19.19 7.87
C ALA A 207 3.35 -20.10 6.63
N LEU A 208 4.31 -19.93 5.72
CA LEU A 208 4.46 -20.77 4.52
C LEU A 208 4.86 -22.21 4.83
N ASP A 209 5.64 -22.45 5.90
CA ASP A 209 5.94 -23.81 6.38
C ASP A 209 4.68 -24.48 6.95
N ALA A 210 3.76 -23.73 7.56
CA ALA A 210 2.51 -24.23 8.11
C ALA A 210 1.42 -24.42 7.04
N ASP A 211 1.29 -23.50 6.09
CA ASP A 211 0.37 -23.58 4.96
C ASP A 211 1.05 -23.13 3.66
N PRO A 212 1.77 -24.04 2.97
CA PRO A 212 2.46 -23.73 1.72
C PRO A 212 1.52 -23.60 0.51
N PHE A 213 0.23 -23.92 0.66
CA PHE A 213 -0.74 -23.92 -0.42
C PHE A 213 -1.72 -22.74 -0.38
N ASP A 214 -1.51 -21.79 0.53
CA ASP A 214 -2.28 -20.54 0.53
C ASP A 214 -1.67 -19.52 -0.44
N PRO A 215 -2.33 -19.20 -1.57
CA PRO A 215 -1.81 -18.26 -2.55
C PRO A 215 -1.74 -16.80 -2.01
N LEU A 216 -2.58 -16.45 -1.02
CA LEU A 216 -2.57 -15.11 -0.44
C LEU A 216 -1.34 -14.88 0.44
N LEU A 217 -0.87 -15.90 1.16
CA LEU A 217 0.39 -15.81 1.91
C LEU A 217 1.59 -15.58 0.97
N TRP A 218 1.65 -16.30 -0.16
CA TRP A 218 2.69 -16.10 -1.15
C TRP A 218 2.63 -14.70 -1.78
N LEU A 219 1.44 -14.18 -2.06
CA LEU A 219 1.26 -12.83 -2.58
C LEU A 219 1.73 -11.77 -1.58
N SER A 220 1.30 -11.89 -0.31
CA SER A 220 1.72 -10.96 0.75
C SER A 220 3.23 -11.00 0.99
N TYR A 221 3.83 -12.20 0.96
CA TYR A 221 5.28 -12.37 1.06
C TYR A 221 6.02 -11.70 -0.12
N SER A 222 5.52 -11.90 -1.35
CA SER A 222 6.05 -11.23 -2.54
C SER A 222 5.98 -9.70 -2.44
N ASN A 223 4.88 -9.16 -1.89
CA ASN A 223 4.74 -7.71 -1.69
C ASN A 223 5.82 -7.17 -0.73
N VAL A 224 6.05 -7.83 0.40
CA VAL A 224 7.10 -7.45 1.35
C VAL A 224 8.48 -7.50 0.71
N LEU A 225 8.82 -8.61 0.03
CA LEU A 225 10.10 -8.76 -0.66
C LEU A 225 10.32 -7.68 -1.72
N ASN A 226 9.27 -7.32 -2.47
CA ASN A 226 9.35 -6.25 -3.46
C ASN A 226 9.61 -4.87 -2.81
N THR A 227 9.01 -4.62 -1.65
CA THR A 227 9.19 -3.33 -0.93
C THR A 227 10.60 -3.19 -0.34
N ILE A 228 11.22 -4.30 0.10
CA ILE A 228 12.59 -4.31 0.61
C ILE A 228 13.64 -4.57 -0.50
N GLU A 229 13.23 -4.46 -1.77
CA GLU A 229 14.07 -4.60 -2.97
C GLU A 229 14.70 -5.98 -3.19
N GLU A 230 14.23 -7.04 -2.52
CA GLU A 230 14.61 -8.43 -2.79
C GLU A 230 13.81 -8.98 -3.99
N LEU A 231 14.11 -8.41 -5.18
CA LEU A 231 13.26 -8.53 -6.37
C LEU A 231 13.22 -9.95 -6.97
N ASP A 232 14.32 -10.70 -6.94
CA ASP A 232 14.38 -12.08 -7.48
C ASP A 232 13.55 -13.03 -6.61
N GLU A 233 13.62 -12.89 -5.30
CA GLU A 233 12.83 -13.64 -4.33
C GLU A 233 11.35 -13.26 -4.43
N ALA A 234 11.05 -11.96 -4.60
CA ALA A 234 9.69 -11.45 -4.80
C ALA A 234 9.05 -12.07 -6.06
N LEU A 235 9.80 -12.13 -7.16
CA LEU A 235 9.36 -12.77 -8.40
C LEU A 235 9.10 -14.26 -8.21
N THR A 236 9.97 -14.96 -7.48
CA THR A 236 9.79 -16.37 -7.15
C THR A 236 8.53 -16.60 -6.33
N ALA A 237 8.27 -15.75 -5.31
CA ALA A 237 7.10 -15.85 -4.45
C ALA A 237 5.80 -15.62 -5.22
N VAL A 238 5.74 -14.60 -6.10
CA VAL A 238 4.54 -14.35 -6.91
C VAL A 238 4.30 -15.47 -7.95
N ASP A 239 5.36 -16.09 -8.44
CA ASP A 239 5.25 -17.26 -9.34
C ASP A 239 4.67 -18.48 -8.61
N TYR A 240 5.01 -18.72 -7.33
CA TYR A 240 4.35 -19.72 -6.50
C TYR A 240 2.87 -19.39 -6.28
N CYS A 241 2.53 -18.12 -5.99
CA CYS A 241 1.14 -17.68 -5.90
C CYS A 241 0.35 -18.02 -7.18
N LEU A 242 0.88 -17.68 -8.36
CA LEU A 242 0.24 -17.95 -9.65
C LEU A 242 0.19 -19.43 -10.01
N ALA A 243 1.14 -20.24 -9.54
CA ALA A 243 1.10 -21.69 -9.71
C ALA A 243 -0.04 -22.34 -8.90
N LEU A 244 -0.42 -21.74 -7.78
CA LEU A 244 -1.55 -22.17 -6.93
C LEU A 244 -2.89 -21.65 -7.46
N ASP A 245 -2.94 -20.40 -7.91
CA ASP A 245 -4.13 -19.79 -8.53
C ASP A 245 -3.75 -18.96 -9.77
N GLU A 246 -3.82 -19.58 -10.95
CA GLU A 246 -3.55 -18.93 -12.24
C GLU A 246 -4.52 -17.81 -12.63
N LYS A 247 -5.65 -17.64 -11.90
CA LYS A 247 -6.66 -16.62 -12.17
C LYS A 247 -6.58 -15.44 -11.23
N MET A 248 -5.60 -15.40 -10.35
CA MET A 248 -5.42 -14.32 -9.41
C MET A 248 -4.85 -13.08 -10.12
N HIS A 249 -5.73 -12.21 -10.63
CA HIS A 249 -5.35 -11.01 -11.37
C HIS A 249 -4.45 -10.05 -10.57
N VAL A 250 -4.61 -9.97 -9.22
CA VAL A 250 -3.77 -9.14 -8.34
C VAL A 250 -2.33 -9.66 -8.29
N ALA A 251 -2.09 -10.96 -8.44
CA ALA A 251 -0.74 -11.52 -8.50
C ALA A 251 -0.03 -11.16 -9.81
N TYR A 252 -0.74 -11.13 -10.94
CA TYR A 252 -0.16 -10.60 -12.20
C TYR A 252 0.16 -9.12 -12.11
N PHE A 253 -0.68 -8.32 -11.44
CA PHE A 253 -0.40 -6.91 -11.19
C PHE A 253 0.86 -6.74 -10.35
N GLN A 254 0.98 -7.50 -9.25
CA GLN A 254 2.20 -7.50 -8.42
C GLN A 254 3.44 -7.94 -9.22
N LYS A 255 3.33 -8.96 -10.06
CA LYS A 255 4.41 -9.40 -10.96
C LYS A 255 4.83 -8.28 -11.92
N GLY A 256 3.86 -7.51 -12.42
CA GLY A 256 4.12 -6.31 -13.23
C GLY A 256 4.93 -5.26 -12.47
N ASN A 257 4.56 -4.97 -11.21
CA ASN A 257 5.28 -4.03 -10.36
C ASN A 257 6.71 -4.51 -10.06
N ILE A 258 6.92 -5.80 -9.79
CA ILE A 258 8.26 -6.36 -9.58
C ILE A 258 9.11 -6.17 -10.84
N TYR A 259 8.57 -6.46 -12.02
CA TYR A 259 9.29 -6.23 -13.28
C TYR A 259 9.57 -4.74 -13.55
N MET A 260 8.70 -3.81 -13.12
CA MET A 260 9.00 -2.37 -13.16
C MET A 260 10.23 -2.04 -12.32
N ASN A 261 10.28 -2.53 -11.09
CA ASN A 261 11.40 -2.30 -10.17
C ASN A 261 12.70 -2.98 -10.65
N MET A 262 12.60 -4.07 -11.44
CA MET A 262 13.74 -4.72 -12.11
C MET A 262 14.13 -4.02 -13.42
N GLU A 263 13.47 -2.94 -13.83
CA GLU A 263 13.62 -2.25 -15.12
C GLU A 263 13.36 -3.15 -16.35
N ARG A 264 12.60 -4.24 -16.14
CA ARG A 264 12.19 -5.21 -17.18
C ARG A 264 10.83 -4.80 -17.76
N TYR A 265 10.79 -3.67 -18.44
CA TYR A 265 9.57 -3.01 -18.86
C TYR A 265 8.69 -3.81 -19.84
N GLU A 266 9.28 -4.63 -20.72
CA GLU A 266 8.53 -5.51 -21.62
C GLU A 266 7.79 -6.61 -20.87
N ASP A 267 8.47 -7.26 -19.91
CA ASP A 267 7.89 -8.29 -19.06
C ASP A 267 6.81 -7.71 -18.15
N SER A 268 7.05 -6.50 -17.63
CA SER A 268 6.08 -5.74 -16.84
C SER A 268 4.81 -5.45 -17.63
N ALA A 269 4.92 -4.92 -18.84
CA ALA A 269 3.77 -4.64 -19.70
C ALA A 269 2.96 -5.91 -20.00
N GLN A 270 3.63 -7.06 -20.19
CA GLN A 270 2.94 -8.33 -20.39
C GLN A 270 2.19 -8.76 -19.13
N ALA A 271 2.80 -8.67 -17.95
CA ALA A 271 2.16 -9.05 -16.69
C ALA A 271 0.93 -8.17 -16.38
N PHE A 272 1.01 -6.84 -16.59
CA PHE A 272 -0.15 -5.96 -16.46
C PHE A 272 -1.24 -6.28 -17.49
N GLN A 273 -0.87 -6.64 -18.72
CA GLN A 273 -1.86 -7.07 -19.72
C GLN A 273 -2.55 -8.37 -19.30
N ASP A 274 -1.85 -9.32 -18.65
CA ASP A 274 -2.44 -10.55 -18.13
C ASP A 274 -3.40 -10.25 -16.97
N ALA A 275 -3.08 -9.32 -16.09
CA ALA A 275 -4.01 -8.81 -15.06
C ALA A 275 -5.29 -8.22 -15.68
N ILE A 276 -5.16 -7.39 -16.73
CA ILE A 276 -6.29 -6.79 -17.46
C ILE A 276 -7.14 -7.86 -18.15
N ASN A 277 -6.54 -8.90 -18.73
CA ASN A 277 -7.27 -9.99 -19.38
C ASN A 277 -8.18 -10.74 -18.40
N LEU A 278 -7.80 -10.81 -17.13
CA LEU A 278 -8.59 -11.43 -16.06
C LEU A 278 -9.60 -10.46 -15.44
N ASN A 279 -9.26 -9.20 -15.31
CA ASN A 279 -10.11 -8.15 -14.75
C ASN A 279 -9.89 -6.81 -15.45
N ASP A 280 -10.73 -6.50 -16.42
CA ASP A 280 -10.67 -5.27 -17.22
C ASP A 280 -11.37 -4.04 -16.58
N LYS A 281 -11.81 -4.18 -15.32
CA LYS A 281 -12.54 -3.11 -14.60
C LYS A 281 -11.67 -2.36 -13.58
N ASN A 282 -10.46 -2.83 -13.31
CA ASN A 282 -9.56 -2.14 -12.38
C ASN A 282 -8.73 -1.09 -13.14
N PRO A 283 -8.89 0.23 -12.83
CA PRO A 283 -8.14 1.30 -13.48
C PRO A 283 -6.63 1.21 -13.24
N GLU A 284 -6.18 0.70 -12.08
CA GLU A 284 -4.76 0.60 -11.73
C GLU A 284 -3.96 -0.28 -12.68
N TYR A 285 -4.59 -1.34 -13.24
CA TYR A 285 -3.92 -2.22 -14.19
C TYR A 285 -3.62 -1.51 -15.51
N PHE A 286 -4.50 -0.58 -15.93
CA PHE A 286 -4.26 0.25 -17.10
C PHE A 286 -3.22 1.35 -16.81
N VAL A 287 -3.16 1.86 -15.58
CA VAL A 287 -2.10 2.78 -15.14
C VAL A 287 -0.74 2.08 -15.18
N GLY A 288 -0.62 0.88 -14.56
CA GLY A 288 0.61 0.08 -14.58
C GLY A 288 1.08 -0.24 -16.01
N LEU A 289 0.15 -0.68 -16.89
CA LEU A 289 0.49 -0.93 -18.30
C LEU A 289 0.91 0.36 -19.02
N GLY A 290 0.26 1.48 -18.73
CA GLY A 290 0.64 2.79 -19.24
C GLY A 290 2.06 3.18 -18.84
N ALA A 291 2.39 3.04 -17.56
CA ALA A 291 3.71 3.33 -17.01
C ALA A 291 4.81 2.43 -17.62
N ALA A 292 4.55 1.13 -17.74
CA ALA A 292 5.49 0.21 -18.38
C ALA A 292 5.74 0.53 -19.87
N LEU A 293 4.72 1.04 -20.57
CA LEU A 293 4.86 1.47 -21.98
C LEU A 293 5.55 2.83 -22.09
N GLU A 294 5.34 3.72 -21.13
CA GLU A 294 6.05 5.00 -21.01
C GLU A 294 7.54 4.78 -20.83
N SER A 295 7.94 3.90 -19.90
CA SER A 295 9.35 3.53 -19.69
C SER A 295 9.99 2.83 -20.91
N GLN A 296 9.17 2.31 -21.84
CA GLN A 296 9.62 1.81 -23.14
C GLN A 296 9.63 2.91 -24.25
N GLU A 297 9.38 4.16 -23.90
CA GLU A 297 9.26 5.31 -24.82
C GLU A 297 8.09 5.16 -25.84
N LYS A 298 7.12 4.28 -25.55
CA LYS A 298 5.93 4.04 -26.39
C LYS A 298 4.77 4.97 -26.00
N TYR A 299 5.04 6.27 -26.02
CA TYR A 299 4.18 7.32 -25.45
C TYR A 299 2.75 7.31 -25.95
N ASP A 300 2.50 7.13 -27.25
CA ASP A 300 1.14 7.09 -27.81
C ASP A 300 0.31 5.92 -27.27
N LEU A 301 0.94 4.75 -27.07
CA LEU A 301 0.31 3.57 -26.48
C LEU A 301 0.07 3.77 -24.98
N ALA A 302 1.04 4.34 -24.26
CA ALA A 302 0.91 4.68 -22.84
C ALA A 302 -0.29 5.62 -22.62
N ILE A 303 -0.38 6.73 -23.36
CA ILE A 303 -1.51 7.66 -23.31
C ILE A 303 -2.85 6.97 -23.59
N HIS A 304 -2.89 5.99 -24.51
CA HIS A 304 -4.09 5.22 -24.78
C HIS A 304 -4.56 4.43 -23.55
N HIS A 305 -3.64 3.79 -22.81
CA HIS A 305 -3.97 3.01 -21.64
C HIS A 305 -4.30 3.90 -20.43
N PHE A 306 -3.59 4.97 -20.18
CA PHE A 306 -3.97 5.97 -19.17
C PHE A 306 -5.39 6.52 -19.41
N ARG A 307 -5.77 6.82 -20.67
CA ARG A 307 -7.14 7.23 -21.00
C ARG A 307 -8.18 6.14 -20.74
N LYS A 308 -7.82 4.85 -20.82
CA LYS A 308 -8.72 3.77 -20.41
C LYS A 308 -8.91 3.76 -18.90
N ALA A 309 -7.83 3.96 -18.11
CA ALA A 309 -7.93 4.11 -16.68
C ALA A 309 -8.88 5.26 -16.29
N LEU A 310 -8.76 6.42 -16.92
CA LEU A 310 -9.64 7.59 -16.69
C LEU A 310 -11.10 7.37 -17.12
N LYS A 311 -11.38 6.45 -18.03
CA LYS A 311 -12.77 6.08 -18.35
C LYS A 311 -13.39 5.22 -17.26
N LEU A 312 -12.58 4.42 -16.54
CA LEU A 312 -13.02 3.59 -15.43
C LEU A 312 -13.11 4.39 -14.14
N ASN A 313 -12.09 5.19 -13.87
CA ASN A 313 -12.03 6.10 -12.73
C ASN A 313 -11.58 7.50 -13.19
N PRO A 314 -12.50 8.48 -13.33
CA PRO A 314 -12.18 9.85 -13.74
C PRO A 314 -11.35 10.65 -12.71
N GLU A 315 -11.18 10.14 -11.51
CA GLU A 315 -10.42 10.78 -10.42
C GLU A 315 -9.00 10.19 -10.25
N GLN A 316 -8.57 9.29 -11.18
CA GLN A 316 -7.26 8.64 -11.14
C GLN A 316 -6.15 9.64 -11.50
N ASP A 317 -5.57 10.25 -10.50
CA ASP A 317 -4.53 11.28 -10.62
C ASP A 317 -3.26 10.77 -11.31
N ASP A 318 -2.79 9.56 -11.00
CA ASP A 318 -1.64 8.92 -11.65
C ASP A 318 -1.83 8.79 -13.17
N ALA A 319 -3.06 8.55 -13.63
CA ALA A 319 -3.34 8.46 -15.05
C ALA A 319 -3.27 9.84 -15.74
N TYR A 320 -3.68 10.90 -15.06
CA TYR A 320 -3.46 12.27 -15.55
C TYR A 320 -1.99 12.61 -15.58
N TYR A 321 -1.26 12.28 -14.51
CA TYR A 321 0.17 12.48 -14.42
C TYR A 321 0.91 11.75 -15.55
N GLY A 322 0.66 10.45 -15.77
CA GLY A 322 1.29 9.67 -16.83
C GLY A 322 0.97 10.16 -18.25
N ILE A 323 -0.22 10.74 -18.51
CA ILE A 323 -0.49 11.43 -19.79
C ILE A 323 0.37 12.70 -19.88
N GLY A 324 0.47 13.44 -18.79
CA GLY A 324 1.26 14.67 -18.71
C GLY A 324 2.73 14.42 -19.01
N THR A 325 3.34 13.39 -18.39
CA THR A 325 4.74 13.01 -18.58
C THR A 325 5.00 12.53 -20.01
N CYS A 326 4.15 11.65 -20.58
CA CYS A 326 4.26 11.27 -21.98
C CYS A 326 4.20 12.49 -22.94
N LEU A 327 3.37 13.47 -22.66
CA LEU A 327 3.27 14.69 -23.47
C LEU A 327 4.48 15.62 -23.27
N LEU A 328 5.04 15.63 -22.07
CA LEU A 328 6.26 16.37 -21.74
C LEU A 328 7.43 15.84 -22.56
N GLU A 329 7.64 14.52 -22.59
CA GLU A 329 8.68 13.85 -23.39
C GLU A 329 8.49 14.07 -24.90
N LEU A 330 7.26 14.25 -25.36
CA LEU A 330 6.93 14.62 -26.72
C LEU A 330 7.06 16.14 -26.97
N GLU A 331 7.61 16.91 -26.05
CA GLU A 331 7.74 18.38 -26.06
C GLU A 331 6.43 19.14 -26.27
N LYS A 332 5.28 18.50 -25.97
CA LYS A 332 3.93 19.09 -26.02
C LYS A 332 3.58 19.81 -24.73
N TYR A 333 4.43 20.72 -24.31
CA TYR A 333 4.39 21.39 -23.01
C TYR A 333 3.02 22.00 -22.65
N SER A 334 2.34 22.66 -23.59
CA SER A 334 1.05 23.27 -23.34
C SER A 334 -0.05 22.23 -23.07
N GLU A 335 0.02 21.06 -23.73
CA GLU A 335 -0.92 19.98 -23.49
C GLU A 335 -0.60 19.26 -22.18
N SER A 336 0.69 19.02 -21.87
CA SER A 336 1.12 18.37 -20.63
C SER A 336 0.67 19.15 -19.38
N LEU A 337 0.77 20.49 -19.39
CA LEU A 337 0.29 21.35 -18.32
C LEU A 337 -1.20 21.17 -17.99
N HIS A 338 -2.04 20.93 -19.00
CA HIS A 338 -3.46 20.65 -18.76
C HIS A 338 -3.62 19.40 -17.88
N PHE A 339 -2.83 18.35 -18.16
CA PHE A 339 -2.90 17.08 -17.45
C PHE A 339 -2.25 17.17 -16.07
N PHE A 340 -1.09 17.84 -15.92
CA PHE A 340 -0.48 18.07 -14.61
C PHE A 340 -1.38 18.90 -13.68
N ASN A 341 -2.05 19.93 -14.19
CA ASN A 341 -3.01 20.69 -13.39
C ASN A 341 -4.22 19.84 -12.97
N LYS A 342 -4.60 18.83 -13.75
CA LYS A 342 -5.62 17.85 -13.36
C LYS A 342 -5.13 16.90 -12.24
N ALA A 343 -3.92 16.35 -12.36
CA ALA A 343 -3.32 15.54 -11.31
C ALA A 343 -3.23 16.31 -9.99
N ILE A 344 -2.68 17.53 -10.02
CA ILE A 344 -2.60 18.45 -8.86
C ILE A 344 -3.98 18.78 -8.25
N GLN A 345 -5.04 18.82 -9.06
CA GLN A 345 -6.40 19.07 -8.54
C GLN A 345 -6.88 17.93 -7.63
N PHE A 346 -6.48 16.67 -7.91
CA PHE A 346 -6.86 15.50 -7.14
C PHE A 346 -5.90 15.27 -5.97
N ASP A 347 -4.59 15.41 -6.20
CA ASP A 347 -3.59 15.38 -5.13
C ASP A 347 -2.65 16.60 -5.19
N PRO A 348 -2.97 17.68 -4.46
CA PRO A 348 -2.18 18.90 -4.44
C PRO A 348 -0.89 18.80 -3.59
N GLU A 349 -0.73 17.72 -2.81
CA GLU A 349 0.43 17.51 -1.93
C GLU A 349 1.53 16.67 -2.59
N ASN A 350 1.27 16.08 -3.76
CA ASN A 350 2.25 15.29 -4.48
C ASN A 350 3.30 16.19 -5.17
N ALA A 351 4.51 16.17 -4.63
CA ALA A 351 5.62 17.00 -5.10
C ALA A 351 6.00 16.71 -6.57
N ALA A 352 5.91 15.44 -7.02
CA ALA A 352 6.27 15.05 -8.39
C ALA A 352 5.40 15.75 -9.46
N TYR A 353 4.10 15.99 -9.16
CA TYR A 353 3.21 16.68 -10.08
C TYR A 353 3.61 18.15 -10.27
N TRP A 354 4.04 18.80 -9.18
CA TRP A 354 4.51 20.17 -9.23
C TRP A 354 5.88 20.30 -9.91
N ILE A 355 6.80 19.35 -9.72
CA ILE A 355 8.09 19.31 -10.43
C ILE A 355 7.83 19.22 -11.93
N SER A 356 7.04 18.24 -12.38
CA SER A 356 6.75 18.06 -13.80
C SER A 356 6.03 19.25 -14.43
N LYS A 357 5.13 19.90 -13.65
CA LYS A 357 4.53 21.17 -14.05
C LYS A 357 5.56 22.26 -14.23
N ALA A 358 6.52 22.40 -13.29
CA ALA A 358 7.57 23.41 -13.37
C ALA A 358 8.45 23.21 -14.60
N VAL A 359 8.82 21.97 -14.92
CA VAL A 359 9.59 21.60 -16.13
C VAL A 359 8.80 21.96 -17.40
N ALA A 360 7.49 21.66 -17.43
CA ALA A 360 6.66 22.02 -18.59
C ALA A 360 6.49 23.55 -18.76
N GLU A 361 6.34 24.32 -17.67
CA GLU A 361 6.30 25.78 -17.70
C GLU A 361 7.63 26.35 -18.18
N TYR A 362 8.75 25.77 -17.74
CA TYR A 362 10.07 26.14 -18.24
C TYR A 362 10.21 25.88 -19.75
N GLY A 363 9.79 24.72 -20.25
CA GLY A 363 9.78 24.37 -21.67
C GLY A 363 8.99 25.36 -22.54
N LEU A 364 7.95 26.02 -21.97
CA LEU A 364 7.21 27.10 -22.62
C LEU A 364 7.89 28.48 -22.49
N GLY A 365 8.96 28.60 -21.71
CA GLY A 365 9.61 29.87 -21.40
C GLY A 365 8.89 30.68 -20.30
N ASN A 366 7.95 30.10 -19.56
CA ASN A 366 7.22 30.72 -18.49
C ASN A 366 8.01 30.67 -17.18
N LEU A 367 9.16 31.32 -17.11
CA LEU A 367 10.14 31.22 -16.01
C LEU A 367 9.54 31.54 -14.64
N ILE A 368 8.63 32.50 -14.55
CA ILE A 368 7.99 32.89 -13.27
C ILE A 368 7.09 31.74 -12.76
N SER A 369 6.27 31.16 -13.64
CA SER A 369 5.38 30.06 -13.28
C SER A 369 6.16 28.79 -12.90
N ALA A 370 7.31 28.55 -13.57
CA ALA A 370 8.20 27.45 -13.21
C ALA A 370 8.79 27.65 -11.79
N ASP A 371 9.29 28.86 -11.50
CA ASP A 371 9.83 29.21 -10.18
C ASP A 371 8.77 29.07 -9.07
N GLU A 372 7.55 29.59 -9.31
CA GLU A 372 6.41 29.43 -8.38
C GLU A 372 6.05 27.95 -8.13
N ALA A 373 6.15 27.09 -9.14
CA ALA A 373 5.87 25.66 -8.98
C ALA A 373 6.97 24.97 -8.18
N PHE A 374 8.25 25.26 -8.40
CA PHE A 374 9.35 24.74 -7.58
C PHE A 374 9.30 25.27 -6.13
N GLU A 375 8.94 26.53 -5.92
CA GLU A 375 8.72 27.08 -4.58
C GLU A 375 7.63 26.28 -3.82
N LYS A 376 6.59 25.81 -4.56
CA LYS A 376 5.57 24.95 -3.97
C LYS A 376 6.13 23.59 -3.56
N VAL A 377 7.00 22.99 -4.38
CA VAL A 377 7.70 21.74 -4.02
C VAL A 377 8.57 21.95 -2.77
N TYR A 378 9.33 23.05 -2.71
CA TYR A 378 10.15 23.37 -1.55
C TYR A 378 9.35 23.46 -0.23
N GLN A 379 8.11 23.95 -0.32
CA GLN A 379 7.19 24.00 0.84
C GLN A 379 6.64 22.63 1.23
N LEU A 380 6.46 21.72 0.27
CA LEU A 380 5.91 20.38 0.49
C LEU A 380 6.99 19.41 0.96
N ASP A 381 8.12 19.40 0.27
CA ASP A 381 9.19 18.44 0.47
C ASP A 381 10.56 19.07 0.12
N PRO A 382 11.19 19.78 1.07
CA PRO A 382 12.52 20.36 0.85
C PRO A 382 13.65 19.32 0.77
N GLU A 383 13.40 18.08 1.22
CA GLU A 383 14.35 16.97 1.17
C GLU A 383 14.26 16.16 -0.12
N ASN A 384 13.55 16.65 -1.15
CA ASN A 384 13.44 16.01 -2.45
C ASN A 384 14.64 16.35 -3.35
N PRO A 385 15.52 15.40 -3.69
CA PRO A 385 16.68 15.69 -4.53
C PRO A 385 16.31 16.22 -5.92
N SER A 386 15.24 15.71 -6.53
CA SER A 386 14.79 16.13 -7.86
C SER A 386 14.41 17.62 -7.92
N LEU A 387 13.80 18.15 -6.86
CA LEU A 387 13.54 19.59 -6.73
C LEU A 387 14.81 20.41 -7.01
N TRP A 388 15.85 20.10 -6.27
CA TRP A 388 17.09 20.88 -6.32
C TRP A 388 17.87 20.68 -7.63
N LEU A 389 17.86 19.45 -8.14
CA LEU A 389 18.51 19.10 -9.39
C LEU A 389 17.87 19.82 -10.57
N ASP A 390 16.54 19.83 -10.67
CA ASP A 390 15.83 20.44 -11.79
C ASP A 390 15.77 21.96 -11.66
N TRP A 391 15.49 22.47 -10.49
CA TRP A 391 15.43 23.92 -10.26
C TRP A 391 16.79 24.59 -10.47
N SER A 392 17.89 24.02 -9.97
CA SER A 392 19.24 24.55 -10.22
C SER A 392 19.66 24.44 -11.68
N HIS A 393 19.22 23.38 -12.39
CA HIS A 393 19.53 23.19 -13.79
C HIS A 393 18.96 24.32 -14.65
N ILE A 394 17.74 24.78 -14.36
CA ILE A 394 17.12 25.92 -15.03
C ILE A 394 17.99 27.18 -14.90
N PHE A 395 18.52 27.48 -13.72
CA PHE A 395 19.41 28.62 -13.54
C PHE A 395 20.75 28.44 -14.23
N PHE A 396 21.27 27.21 -14.26
CA PHE A 396 22.50 26.89 -14.97
C PHE A 396 22.37 27.13 -16.48
N GLU A 397 21.29 26.65 -17.11
CA GLU A 397 21.02 26.85 -18.54
C GLU A 397 20.83 28.32 -18.91
N GLN A 398 20.30 29.13 -18.01
CA GLN A 398 20.19 30.59 -18.19
C GLN A 398 21.54 31.33 -18.01
N GLY A 399 22.61 30.60 -17.68
CA GLY A 399 23.93 31.17 -17.43
C GLY A 399 24.16 31.71 -16.02
N PHE A 400 23.19 31.52 -15.09
CA PHE A 400 23.30 31.91 -13.69
C PHE A 400 24.01 30.85 -12.84
N THR A 401 25.20 30.42 -13.27
CA THR A 401 25.95 29.30 -12.64
C THR A 401 26.18 29.52 -11.15
N GLU A 402 26.54 30.76 -10.73
CA GLU A 402 26.75 31.04 -9.31
C GLU A 402 25.50 30.77 -8.48
N LYS A 403 24.30 31.11 -8.99
CA LYS A 403 23.03 30.82 -8.33
C LYS A 403 22.77 29.31 -8.30
N ALA A 404 23.02 28.60 -9.40
CA ALA A 404 22.85 27.16 -9.46
C ALA A 404 23.75 26.43 -8.45
N VAL A 405 25.02 26.84 -8.33
CA VAL A 405 25.95 26.28 -7.31
C VAL A 405 25.52 26.65 -5.89
N ALA A 406 25.02 27.86 -5.66
CA ALA A 406 24.51 28.25 -4.36
C ALA A 406 23.31 27.40 -3.92
N MET A 407 22.41 27.08 -4.85
CA MET A 407 21.28 26.16 -4.61
C MET A 407 21.76 24.75 -4.27
N MET A 408 22.77 24.23 -4.97
CA MET A 408 23.39 22.94 -4.62
C MET A 408 23.98 22.95 -3.21
N ASN A 409 24.64 24.03 -2.80
CA ASN A 409 25.17 24.17 -1.43
C ASN A 409 24.03 24.17 -0.39
N GLU A 410 22.91 24.82 -0.66
CA GLU A 410 21.73 24.81 0.18
C GLU A 410 21.15 23.40 0.29
N ALA A 411 20.96 22.72 -0.85
CA ALA A 411 20.49 21.34 -0.90
C ALA A 411 21.40 20.37 -0.12
N ILE A 412 22.73 20.49 -0.29
CA ILE A 412 23.74 19.70 0.46
C ILE A 412 23.65 20.00 1.98
N SER A 413 23.31 21.22 2.38
CA SER A 413 23.14 21.52 3.81
C SER A 413 21.91 20.83 4.44
N ILE A 414 20.88 20.55 3.63
CA ILE A 414 19.67 19.84 4.01
C ILE A 414 19.90 18.32 3.92
N MET A 415 20.50 17.86 2.82
CA MET A 415 20.75 16.44 2.49
C MET A 415 22.24 16.17 2.31
N PRO A 416 23.06 16.13 3.36
CA PRO A 416 24.51 16.00 3.25
C PRO A 416 24.99 14.65 2.73
N ASP A 417 24.15 13.62 2.78
CA ASP A 417 24.47 12.27 2.37
C ASP A 417 24.00 11.94 0.93
N GLU A 418 23.39 12.93 0.22
CA GLU A 418 22.91 12.74 -1.16
C GLU A 418 24.02 13.01 -2.19
N ALA A 419 24.59 11.94 -2.73
CA ALA A 419 25.75 12.02 -3.65
C ALA A 419 25.47 12.80 -4.95
N LEU A 420 24.23 12.71 -5.48
CA LEU A 420 23.86 13.36 -6.75
C LEU A 420 24.00 14.88 -6.70
N LEU A 421 23.74 15.50 -5.53
CA LEU A 421 23.89 16.94 -5.36
C LEU A 421 25.35 17.39 -5.50
N TYR A 422 26.28 16.60 -4.96
CA TYR A 422 27.71 16.88 -5.09
C TYR A 422 28.19 16.69 -6.54
N TYR A 423 27.72 15.66 -7.24
CA TYR A 423 28.04 15.46 -8.64
C TYR A 423 27.47 16.59 -9.51
N ARG A 424 26.27 17.06 -9.25
CA ARG A 424 25.65 18.18 -9.94
C ARG A 424 26.42 19.48 -9.74
N ALA A 425 26.81 19.80 -8.50
CA ALA A 425 27.65 20.95 -8.18
C ALA A 425 28.99 20.88 -8.90
N ALA A 426 29.64 19.70 -8.88
CA ALA A 426 30.89 19.48 -9.59
C ALA A 426 30.73 19.70 -11.11
N ALA A 427 29.66 19.22 -11.75
CA ALA A 427 29.35 19.41 -13.14
C ALA A 427 29.27 20.90 -13.53
N TYR A 428 28.52 21.69 -12.76
CA TYR A 428 28.39 23.13 -12.99
C TYR A 428 29.74 23.85 -12.88
N LEU A 429 30.57 23.50 -11.90
CA LEU A 429 31.88 24.11 -11.69
C LEU A 429 32.90 23.69 -12.76
N PHE A 430 32.85 22.42 -13.22
CA PHE A 430 33.67 21.98 -14.34
C PHE A 430 33.33 22.72 -15.63
N SER A 431 32.03 22.91 -15.90
CA SER A 431 31.56 23.63 -17.11
C SER A 431 32.03 25.07 -17.16
N THR A 432 32.27 25.72 -16.02
CA THR A 432 32.72 27.10 -15.90
C THR A 432 34.25 27.22 -15.68
N GLY A 433 34.96 26.08 -15.68
CA GLY A 433 36.42 26.04 -15.52
C GLY A 433 36.92 26.23 -14.09
N GLN A 434 36.05 26.13 -13.09
CA GLN A 434 36.38 26.22 -11.66
C GLN A 434 36.87 24.86 -11.12
N PHE A 435 37.91 24.32 -11.72
CA PHE A 435 38.38 22.94 -11.52
C PHE A 435 38.71 22.59 -10.06
N LYS A 436 39.29 23.53 -9.30
CA LYS A 436 39.71 23.27 -7.91
C LYS A 436 38.53 22.99 -7.02
N GLU A 437 37.48 23.81 -7.14
CA GLU A 437 36.24 23.65 -6.36
C GLU A 437 35.45 22.43 -6.83
N ALA A 438 35.36 22.20 -8.15
CA ALA A 438 34.71 21.04 -8.72
C ALA A 438 35.29 19.72 -8.18
N VAL A 439 36.62 19.63 -8.01
CA VAL A 439 37.25 18.43 -7.47
C VAL A 439 36.86 18.18 -6.01
N LEU A 440 36.68 19.22 -5.20
CA LEU A 440 36.24 19.05 -3.80
C LEU A 440 34.85 18.46 -3.71
N PHE A 441 33.91 18.94 -4.53
CA PHE A 441 32.57 18.34 -4.58
C PHE A 441 32.62 16.91 -5.11
N LEU A 442 33.43 16.67 -6.15
CA LEU A 442 33.59 15.34 -6.71
C LEU A 442 34.20 14.34 -5.71
N GLU A 443 35.15 14.74 -4.88
CA GLU A 443 35.71 13.92 -3.81
C GLU A 443 34.62 13.50 -2.80
N ASN A 444 33.76 14.43 -2.39
CA ASN A 444 32.66 14.10 -1.48
C ASN A 444 31.63 13.17 -2.13
N GLY A 445 31.21 13.43 -3.36
CA GLY A 445 30.27 12.55 -4.08
C GLY A 445 30.80 11.12 -4.23
N ILE A 446 32.10 10.96 -4.56
CA ILE A 446 32.76 9.65 -4.67
C ILE A 446 32.82 8.90 -3.33
N LEU A 447 32.98 9.64 -2.23
CA LEU A 447 33.00 9.05 -0.89
C LEU A 447 31.63 8.53 -0.46
N LEU A 448 30.55 9.22 -0.88
CA LEU A 448 29.18 8.85 -0.57
C LEU A 448 28.70 7.69 -1.45
N ASP A 449 28.78 7.87 -2.77
CA ASP A 449 28.40 6.84 -3.74
C ASP A 449 29.28 6.94 -5.00
N TYR A 450 30.20 5.97 -5.13
CA TYR A 450 31.10 5.91 -6.28
C TYR A 450 30.35 5.62 -7.60
N ASP A 451 29.34 4.77 -7.57
CA ASP A 451 28.75 4.24 -8.80
C ASP A 451 27.88 5.30 -9.52
N SER A 452 27.30 6.22 -8.78
CA SER A 452 26.51 7.34 -9.30
C SER A 452 27.34 8.40 -10.06
N HIS A 453 28.67 8.30 -10.13
CA HIS A 453 29.50 9.25 -10.90
C HIS A 453 29.17 9.27 -12.41
N ALA A 454 28.46 8.27 -12.91
CA ALA A 454 28.07 8.18 -14.32
C ALA A 454 27.23 9.38 -14.76
N VAL A 455 26.43 9.98 -13.89
CA VAL A 455 25.60 11.18 -14.17
C VAL A 455 26.42 12.40 -14.62
N LEU A 456 27.70 12.46 -14.26
CA LEU A 456 28.58 13.54 -14.72
C LEU A 456 28.80 13.50 -16.25
N TYR A 457 28.76 12.33 -16.86
CA TYR A 457 29.04 12.22 -18.31
C TYR A 457 27.89 12.73 -19.17
N GLU A 458 26.66 12.77 -18.60
CA GLU A 458 25.49 13.34 -19.28
C GLU A 458 25.64 14.86 -19.50
N PHE A 459 26.37 15.55 -18.62
CA PHE A 459 26.65 16.99 -18.74
C PHE A 459 27.67 17.35 -19.80
N PHE A 460 28.45 16.40 -20.31
CA PHE A 460 29.57 16.65 -21.21
C PHE A 460 29.46 15.80 -22.45
N GLU A 461 29.06 16.38 -23.57
CA GLU A 461 28.93 15.68 -24.85
C GLU A 461 30.28 15.28 -25.45
N ASP A 462 31.38 16.03 -25.15
CA ASP A 462 32.66 15.76 -25.74
C ASP A 462 33.46 14.67 -25.01
N VAL A 463 33.88 13.66 -25.77
CA VAL A 463 34.62 12.49 -25.28
C VAL A 463 35.93 12.85 -24.60
N LYS A 464 36.53 14.01 -24.92
CA LYS A 464 37.81 14.43 -24.35
C LYS A 464 37.63 14.92 -22.92
N THR A 465 36.55 15.70 -22.66
CA THR A 465 36.17 16.14 -21.32
C THR A 465 35.78 14.95 -20.47
N GLN A 466 34.93 14.05 -20.97
CA GLN A 466 34.57 12.81 -20.27
C GLN A 466 35.77 11.98 -19.86
N LYS A 467 36.76 11.78 -20.77
CA LYS A 467 38.01 11.07 -20.46
C LYS A 467 38.86 11.80 -19.42
N THR A 468 38.83 13.11 -19.39
CA THR A 468 39.55 13.90 -18.38
C THR A 468 38.94 13.76 -17.02
N ILE A 469 37.61 13.88 -16.93
CA ILE A 469 36.83 13.65 -15.70
C ILE A 469 37.05 12.22 -15.19
N TYR A 470 36.96 11.23 -16.06
CA TYR A 470 37.24 9.83 -15.70
C TYR A 470 38.63 9.63 -15.08
N LYS A 471 39.66 10.26 -15.62
CA LYS A 471 41.03 10.19 -15.03
C LYS A 471 41.04 10.80 -13.61
N ILE A 472 40.40 11.95 -13.42
CA ILE A 472 40.33 12.61 -12.11
C ILE A 472 39.62 11.67 -11.13
N ILE A 473 38.50 11.08 -11.51
CA ILE A 473 37.71 10.11 -10.67
C ILE A 473 38.63 8.94 -10.27
N GLN A 474 39.37 8.35 -11.22
CA GLN A 474 40.26 7.22 -10.92
C GLN A 474 41.43 7.62 -10.01
N GLU A 475 41.98 8.84 -10.15
CA GLU A 475 42.99 9.35 -9.24
C GLU A 475 42.50 9.54 -7.81
N ILE A 476 41.28 10.08 -7.65
CA ILE A 476 40.61 10.23 -6.34
C ILE A 476 40.37 8.86 -5.71
N ARG A 477 39.78 7.91 -6.44
CA ARG A 477 39.52 6.54 -5.97
C ARG A 477 40.81 5.84 -5.51
N ASN A 478 41.89 5.99 -6.25
CA ASN A 478 43.16 5.35 -5.92
C ASN A 478 43.83 5.97 -4.69
N LYS A 479 43.66 7.28 -4.44
CA LYS A 479 44.13 7.94 -3.22
C LYS A 479 43.35 7.49 -2.01
N GLY A 480 42.02 7.35 -2.12
CA GLY A 480 41.15 6.89 -1.02
C GLY A 480 41.38 5.41 -0.64
N LYS A 481 41.91 4.57 -1.53
CA LYS A 481 42.30 3.18 -1.23
C LYS A 481 43.68 3.06 -0.60
N ALA A 482 44.51 4.11 -0.63
CA ALA A 482 45.87 4.13 -0.11
C ALA A 482 45.98 4.79 1.27
N SER A 483 44.91 5.45 1.75
CA SER A 483 44.71 5.99 3.11
C SER A 483 43.90 5.03 3.95
#